data_5c2bd7cb3336ba6dd03078d05574ce4b
#
_entry.id   5c2bd7cb3336ba6dd03078d05574ce4b
#
_cell.length_a   1.000
_cell.length_b   1.000
_cell.length_c   1.000
_cell.angle_alpha   90.00
_cell.angle_beta   90.00
_cell.angle_gamma   90.00
#
_symmetry.space_group_name_H-M   'P 1'
#
loop_
_entity.id
_entity.type
_entity.pdbx_description
1 polymer ?
#
loop_
_entity_poly.entity_id
_entity_poly.type
_entity_poly.pdbx_seq_one_letter_code
_entity_poly.pdbx_strand_id
1 'polypeptide(L)'
;MKIIINRSIAVLGIKSVVIGIAKNINPNAKLSDSFLKKQKKMEEWALNCNIDEVFNHPVIQGYKDLLQSVGRSVKKNPPTVPALIRNIQHRGSIPCINSIIDIYNVEALNSFLAIGGHDFDKIHDYIEFTVNEREDIFLPILSTE
;
A
#
# COMPACT_ATOMS: atom_id res chain seq x y z
N MET A 1 0.11 -4.96 22.10
CA MET A 1 -0.69 -5.04 20.88
C MET A 1 -0.85 -6.51 20.49
N LYS A 2 -2.05 -6.95 20.18
CA LYS A 2 -2.38 -8.28 19.69
C LYS A 2 -2.69 -8.21 18.19
N ILE A 3 -2.34 -9.24 17.43
CA ILE A 3 -2.69 -9.34 16.00
C ILE A 3 -3.63 -10.53 15.86
N ILE A 4 -4.77 -10.29 15.25
CA ILE A 4 -5.81 -11.29 15.02
C ILE A 4 -5.96 -11.46 13.51
N ILE A 5 -5.90 -12.70 13.05
CA ILE A 5 -6.17 -13.06 11.67
C ILE A 5 -7.46 -13.88 11.66
N ASN A 6 -8.52 -13.30 11.14
CA ASN A 6 -9.82 -13.94 11.06
C ASN A 6 -9.81 -15.01 9.94
N ARG A 7 -10.54 -16.10 10.16
CA ARG A 7 -10.65 -17.19 9.18
C ARG A 7 -11.28 -16.75 7.85
N SER A 8 -12.08 -15.68 7.85
CA SER A 8 -12.66 -15.08 6.64
C SER A 8 -11.62 -14.70 5.59
N ILE A 9 -10.41 -14.29 6.03
CA ILE A 9 -9.31 -13.94 5.12
C ILE A 9 -8.73 -15.17 4.41
N ALA A 10 -8.67 -16.31 5.11
CA ALA A 10 -8.15 -17.54 4.51
C ALA A 10 -9.03 -18.04 3.35
N VAL A 11 -10.35 -17.81 3.42
CA VAL A 11 -11.29 -18.15 2.34
C VAL A 11 -11.01 -17.34 1.06
N LEU A 12 -10.42 -16.16 1.19
CA LEU A 12 -9.99 -15.33 0.06
C LEU A 12 -8.64 -15.75 -0.54
N GLY A 13 -8.05 -16.85 -0.05
CA GLY A 13 -6.75 -17.34 -0.52
C GLY A 13 -5.53 -16.58 0.04
N ILE A 14 -5.72 -15.68 1.00
CA ILE A 14 -4.62 -14.96 1.65
C ILE A 14 -3.94 -15.92 2.62
N LYS A 15 -2.69 -16.27 2.34
CA LYS A 15 -1.91 -17.24 3.12
C LYS A 15 -1.09 -16.62 4.24
N SER A 16 -0.70 -15.36 4.08
CA SER A 16 0.14 -14.66 5.06
C SER A 16 -0.07 -13.16 4.99
N VAL A 17 0.10 -12.51 6.13
CA VAL A 17 0.20 -11.06 6.28
C VAL A 17 1.52 -10.76 6.95
N VAL A 18 2.33 -9.90 6.38
CA VAL A 18 3.63 -9.49 6.96
C VAL A 18 3.44 -8.17 7.69
N ILE A 19 3.86 -8.13 8.94
CA ILE A 19 3.74 -6.95 9.80
C ILE A 19 5.11 -6.62 10.37
N GLY A 20 5.52 -5.37 10.17
CA GLY A 20 6.69 -4.79 10.79
C GLY A 20 6.28 -3.77 11.85
N ILE A 21 6.97 -3.75 13.00
CA ILE A 21 6.80 -2.71 14.01
C ILE A 21 8.08 -1.90 14.07
N ALA A 22 7.96 -0.61 13.80
CA ALA A 22 9.06 0.33 13.94
C ALA A 22 8.75 1.27 15.11
N LYS A 23 9.72 1.47 16.00
CA LYS A 23 9.60 2.32 17.19
C LYS A 23 10.59 3.45 17.16
N ASN A 24 10.31 4.54 17.92
CA ASN A 24 11.17 5.71 18.02
C ASN A 24 11.51 6.33 16.65
N ILE A 25 10.50 6.37 15.77
CA ILE A 25 10.67 6.93 14.44
C ILE A 25 10.40 8.43 14.48
N ASN A 26 11.24 9.19 13.80
CA ASN A 26 10.98 10.59 13.52
C ASN A 26 10.45 10.71 12.07
N PRO A 27 9.14 11.01 11.86
CA PRO A 27 8.58 11.15 10.51
C PRO A 27 9.18 12.33 9.71
N ASN A 28 9.84 13.25 10.40
CA ASN A 28 10.51 14.40 9.79
C ASN A 28 12.04 14.17 9.66
N ALA A 29 12.52 12.95 9.90
CA ALA A 29 13.92 12.65 9.73
C ALA A 29 14.38 12.82 8.28
N LYS A 30 15.58 13.36 8.11
CA LYS A 30 16.20 13.45 6.78
C LYS A 30 16.48 12.04 6.27
N LEU A 31 16.04 11.76 5.06
CA LEU A 31 16.32 10.51 4.36
C LEU A 31 17.81 10.41 4.00
N SER A 32 18.36 9.20 4.04
CA SER A 32 19.76 8.98 3.67
C SER A 32 20.00 9.19 2.17
N ASP A 33 21.23 9.57 1.81
CA ASP A 33 21.60 9.75 0.40
C ASP A 33 21.42 8.46 -0.44
N SER A 34 21.64 7.29 0.18
CA SER A 34 21.41 6.00 -0.48
C SER A 34 19.94 5.78 -0.79
N PHE A 35 19.06 6.16 0.14
CA PHE A 35 17.62 6.06 -0.08
C PHE A 35 17.13 7.08 -1.13
N LEU A 36 17.63 8.32 -1.09
CA LEU A 36 17.29 9.33 -2.10
C LEU A 36 17.70 8.90 -3.51
N LYS A 37 18.83 8.22 -3.66
CA LYS A 37 19.23 7.60 -4.95
C LYS A 37 18.26 6.51 -5.39
N LYS A 38 17.80 5.67 -4.45
CA LYS A 38 16.80 4.64 -4.73
C LYS A 38 15.47 5.25 -5.13
N GLN A 39 15.00 6.27 -4.41
CA GLN A 39 13.78 7.01 -4.71
C GLN A 39 13.82 7.57 -6.13
N LYS A 40 14.90 8.27 -6.49
CA LYS A 40 15.08 8.82 -7.82
C LYS A 40 15.04 7.75 -8.91
N LYS A 41 15.72 6.62 -8.71
CA LYS A 41 15.70 5.48 -9.64
C LYS A 41 14.28 4.93 -9.82
N MET A 42 13.52 4.78 -8.73
CA MET A 42 12.15 4.27 -8.79
C MET A 42 11.19 5.27 -9.42
N GLU A 43 11.40 6.56 -9.21
CA GLU A 43 10.67 7.63 -9.87
C GLU A 43 10.90 7.61 -11.40
N GLU A 44 12.15 7.59 -11.83
CA GLU A 44 12.51 7.52 -13.25
C GLU A 44 11.92 6.26 -13.91
N TRP A 45 11.96 5.13 -13.21
CA TRP A 45 11.33 3.90 -13.70
C TRP A 45 9.81 4.05 -13.80
N ALA A 46 9.14 4.57 -12.78
CA ALA A 46 7.68 4.72 -12.74
C ALA A 46 7.19 5.70 -13.82
N LEU A 47 7.94 6.78 -14.10
CA LEU A 47 7.62 7.74 -15.14
C LEU A 47 7.65 7.14 -16.55
N ASN A 48 8.53 6.16 -16.78
CA ASN A 48 8.79 5.62 -18.11
C ASN A 48 8.24 4.20 -18.33
N CYS A 49 7.76 3.53 -17.27
CA CYS A 49 7.28 2.16 -17.40
C CYS A 49 5.96 2.06 -18.17
N ASN A 50 5.79 0.96 -18.87
CA ASN A 50 4.52 0.61 -19.49
C ASN A 50 3.56 0.08 -18.41
N ILE A 51 2.47 0.81 -18.17
CA ILE A 51 1.49 0.45 -17.14
C ILE A 51 0.80 -0.91 -17.41
N ASP A 52 0.64 -1.30 -18.67
CA ASP A 52 0.03 -2.58 -19.03
C ASP A 52 0.94 -3.76 -18.66
N GLU A 53 2.26 -3.59 -18.78
CA GLU A 53 3.23 -4.59 -18.30
C GLU A 53 3.18 -4.71 -16.78
N VAL A 54 3.05 -3.61 -16.07
CA VAL A 54 2.85 -3.60 -14.61
C VAL A 54 1.58 -4.36 -14.22
N PHE A 55 0.47 -4.15 -14.94
CA PHE A 55 -0.77 -4.89 -14.68
C PHE A 55 -0.65 -6.40 -14.95
N ASN A 56 0.29 -6.83 -15.78
CA ASN A 56 0.57 -8.24 -16.07
C ASN A 56 1.58 -8.86 -15.11
N HIS A 57 2.18 -8.08 -14.20
CA HIS A 57 3.11 -8.61 -13.22
C HIS A 57 2.41 -9.60 -12.27
N PRO A 58 3.00 -10.78 -11.95
CA PRO A 58 2.34 -11.82 -11.16
C PRO A 58 1.80 -11.35 -9.81
N VAL A 59 2.54 -10.49 -9.09
CA VAL A 59 2.08 -9.92 -7.82
C VAL A 59 0.84 -9.06 -8.01
N ILE A 60 0.81 -8.23 -9.05
CA ILE A 60 -0.35 -7.37 -9.35
C ILE A 60 -1.53 -8.21 -9.80
N GLN A 61 -1.29 -9.29 -10.55
CA GLN A 61 -2.35 -10.24 -10.91
C GLN A 61 -3.01 -10.85 -9.68
N GLY A 62 -2.22 -11.26 -8.66
CA GLY A 62 -2.76 -11.74 -7.39
C GLY A 62 -3.70 -10.74 -6.69
N TYR A 63 -3.36 -9.45 -6.68
CA TYR A 63 -4.28 -8.41 -6.16
C TYR A 63 -5.54 -8.24 -7.02
N LYS A 64 -5.43 -8.36 -8.34
CA LYS A 64 -6.60 -8.30 -9.23
C LYS A 64 -7.54 -9.47 -8.96
N ASP A 65 -7.00 -10.67 -8.85
CA ASP A 65 -7.78 -11.89 -8.57
C ASP A 65 -8.50 -11.78 -7.22
N LEU A 66 -7.80 -11.26 -6.20
CA LEU A 66 -8.41 -10.99 -4.89
C LEU A 66 -9.56 -9.99 -4.99
N LEU A 67 -9.38 -8.86 -5.68
CA LEU A 67 -10.43 -7.87 -5.87
C LEU A 67 -11.64 -8.45 -6.61
N GLN A 68 -11.41 -9.26 -7.63
CA GLN A 68 -12.47 -9.92 -8.38
C GLN A 68 -13.22 -10.96 -7.53
N SER A 69 -12.52 -11.72 -6.67
CA SER A 69 -13.13 -12.72 -5.79
C SER A 69 -14.10 -12.11 -4.79
N VAL A 70 -13.89 -10.85 -4.41
CA VAL A 70 -14.82 -10.09 -3.54
C VAL A 70 -15.78 -9.18 -4.32
N GLY A 71 -15.92 -9.38 -5.63
CA GLY A 71 -16.85 -8.63 -6.49
C GLY A 71 -16.45 -7.16 -6.72
N ARG A 72 -15.19 -6.78 -6.49
CA ARG A 72 -14.71 -5.41 -6.70
C ARG A 72 -14.17 -5.21 -8.11
N SER A 73 -14.53 -4.10 -8.73
CA SER A 73 -14.02 -3.71 -10.04
C SER A 73 -12.59 -3.23 -9.95
N VAL A 74 -11.67 -3.89 -10.63
CA VAL A 74 -10.25 -3.45 -10.74
C VAL A 74 -10.12 -2.06 -11.36
N LYS A 75 -11.02 -1.69 -12.28
CA LYS A 75 -11.01 -0.36 -12.90
C LYS A 75 -11.33 0.75 -11.91
N LYS A 76 -12.31 0.51 -11.00
CA LYS A 76 -12.70 1.47 -9.95
C LYS A 76 -11.77 1.44 -8.74
N ASN A 77 -11.17 0.28 -8.47
CA ASN A 77 -10.31 0.04 -7.32
C ASN A 77 -8.99 -0.58 -7.81
N PRO A 78 -8.13 0.17 -8.49
CA PRO A 78 -6.87 -0.39 -8.98
C PRO A 78 -5.97 -0.79 -7.79
N PRO A 79 -5.14 -1.85 -7.93
CA PRO A 79 -4.12 -2.16 -6.93
C PRO A 79 -3.21 -0.97 -6.65
N THR A 80 -2.66 -0.91 -5.44
CA THR A 80 -1.90 0.26 -4.94
C THR A 80 -0.77 0.67 -5.87
N VAL A 81 0.05 -0.27 -6.35
CA VAL A 81 1.23 0.07 -7.16
C VAL A 81 0.84 0.65 -8.53
N PRO A 82 -0.05 0.06 -9.33
CA PRO A 82 -0.55 0.69 -10.55
C PRO A 82 -1.18 2.07 -10.30
N ALA A 83 -1.91 2.25 -9.20
CA ALA A 83 -2.49 3.56 -8.85
C ALA A 83 -1.40 4.60 -8.55
N LEU A 84 -0.36 4.20 -7.79
CA LEU A 84 0.78 5.06 -7.47
C LEU A 84 1.56 5.44 -8.73
N ILE A 85 1.83 4.50 -9.63
CA ILE A 85 2.52 4.77 -10.91
C ILE A 85 1.74 5.77 -11.74
N ARG A 86 0.43 5.59 -11.91
CA ARG A 86 -0.41 6.57 -12.64
C ARG A 86 -0.37 7.96 -12.01
N ASN A 87 -0.37 8.03 -10.68
CA ASN A 87 -0.23 9.30 -9.98
C ASN A 87 1.12 9.96 -10.27
N ILE A 88 2.22 9.19 -10.23
CA ILE A 88 3.57 9.68 -10.55
C ILE A 88 3.63 10.16 -12.00
N GLN A 89 3.15 9.38 -12.96
CA GLN A 89 3.12 9.76 -14.37
C GLN A 89 2.30 11.03 -14.63
N HIS A 90 1.21 11.22 -13.90
CA HIS A 90 0.38 12.42 -14.00
C HIS A 90 1.04 13.65 -13.35
N ARG A 91 1.72 13.48 -12.21
CA ARG A 91 2.34 14.59 -11.45
C ARG A 91 3.76 14.91 -11.88
N GLY A 92 4.45 13.96 -12.52
CA GLY A 92 5.86 14.07 -12.87
C GLY A 92 6.83 13.71 -11.73
N SER A 93 6.33 13.29 -10.56
CA SER A 93 7.18 12.92 -9.42
C SER A 93 6.45 12.02 -8.42
N ILE A 94 7.23 11.31 -7.59
CA ILE A 94 6.71 10.61 -6.41
C ILE A 94 6.18 11.64 -5.40
N PRO A 95 4.95 11.44 -4.84
CA PRO A 95 4.45 12.30 -3.77
C PRO A 95 5.41 12.33 -2.58
N CYS A 96 5.75 13.50 -2.11
CA CYS A 96 6.57 13.70 -0.90
C CYS A 96 5.63 14.14 0.23
N ILE A 97 5.50 13.32 1.26
CA ILE A 97 4.56 13.54 2.37
C ILE A 97 5.32 13.63 3.71
N ASN A 98 5.99 12.57 4.08
CA ASN A 98 6.93 12.47 5.18
C ASN A 98 7.85 11.26 4.98
N SER A 99 8.95 11.18 5.72
CA SER A 99 9.96 10.15 5.51
C SER A 99 9.42 8.71 5.59
N ILE A 100 8.40 8.45 6.42
CA ILE A 100 7.82 7.11 6.57
C ILE A 100 7.02 6.74 5.33
N ILE A 101 6.13 7.64 4.89
CA ILE A 101 5.27 7.44 3.72
C ILE A 101 6.13 7.35 2.46
N ASP A 102 7.13 8.20 2.35
CA ASP A 102 8.04 8.21 1.21
C ASP A 102 8.82 6.89 1.10
N ILE A 103 9.28 6.35 2.24
CA ILE A 103 9.95 5.04 2.29
C ILE A 103 9.02 3.94 1.82
N TYR A 104 7.82 3.80 2.38
CA TYR A 104 6.98 2.68 1.99
C TYR A 104 6.41 2.81 0.57
N ASN A 105 6.23 4.02 0.05
CA ASN A 105 5.85 4.21 -1.36
C ASN A 105 6.95 3.75 -2.31
N VAL A 106 8.21 4.09 -2.02
CA VAL A 106 9.37 3.62 -2.82
C VAL A 106 9.52 2.11 -2.72
N GLU A 107 9.35 1.53 -1.53
CA GLU A 107 9.42 0.08 -1.34
C GLU A 107 8.24 -0.65 -2.01
N ALA A 108 7.04 -0.06 -2.02
CA ALA A 108 5.91 -0.59 -2.77
C ALA A 108 6.20 -0.65 -4.27
N LEU A 109 6.75 0.40 -4.87
CA LEU A 109 7.18 0.41 -6.27
C LEU A 109 8.25 -0.66 -6.55
N ASN A 110 9.23 -0.80 -5.64
CA ASN A 110 10.34 -1.74 -5.80
C ASN A 110 9.92 -3.22 -5.67
N SER A 111 8.94 -3.50 -4.83
CA SER A 111 8.50 -4.88 -4.51
C SER A 111 7.19 -5.29 -5.19
N PHE A 112 6.44 -4.37 -5.75
CA PHE A 112 5.05 -4.53 -6.21
C PHE A 112 4.05 -4.89 -5.11
N LEU A 113 4.47 -4.87 -3.84
CA LEU A 113 3.58 -5.16 -2.72
C LEU A 113 2.79 -3.92 -2.29
N ALA A 114 1.54 -4.13 -1.88
CA ALA A 114 0.78 -3.10 -1.19
C ALA A 114 1.34 -2.96 0.24
N ILE A 115 1.88 -1.80 0.54
CA ILE A 115 2.42 -1.47 1.86
C ILE A 115 1.61 -0.30 2.41
N GLY A 116 1.15 -0.42 3.64
CA GLY A 116 0.47 0.63 4.38
C GLY A 116 1.06 0.77 5.78
N GLY A 117 0.78 1.89 6.43
CA GLY A 117 1.23 2.16 7.78
C GLY A 117 0.08 2.58 8.69
N HIS A 118 0.18 2.19 9.95
CA HIS A 118 -0.68 2.64 11.03
C HIS A 118 0.16 3.25 12.14
N ASP A 119 -0.34 4.33 12.73
CA ASP A 119 0.28 4.93 13.90
C ASP A 119 0.12 3.96 15.09
N PHE A 120 1.25 3.44 15.57
CA PHE A 120 1.27 2.46 16.65
C PHE A 120 0.65 3.00 17.95
N ASP A 121 0.81 4.29 18.22
CA ASP A 121 0.30 4.92 19.43
C ASP A 121 -1.23 5.15 19.37
N LYS A 122 -1.83 4.99 18.19
CA LYS A 122 -3.29 5.07 17.98
C LYS A 122 -3.96 3.69 17.99
N ILE A 123 -3.19 2.61 18.10
CA ILE A 123 -3.73 1.25 18.19
C ILE A 123 -3.88 0.89 19.67
N HIS A 124 -5.12 0.82 20.16
CA HIS A 124 -5.36 0.59 21.57
C HIS A 124 -5.09 -0.85 21.98
N ASP A 125 -5.79 -1.83 21.42
CA ASP A 125 -5.72 -3.22 21.89
C ASP A 125 -5.14 -4.19 20.86
N TYR A 126 -5.70 -4.19 19.65
CA TYR A 126 -5.35 -5.16 18.62
C TYR A 126 -5.54 -4.59 17.21
N ILE A 127 -4.93 -5.26 16.25
CA ILE A 127 -5.25 -5.13 14.84
C ILE A 127 -5.88 -6.45 14.40
N GLU A 128 -7.06 -6.39 13.80
CA GLU A 128 -7.70 -7.54 13.20
C GLU A 128 -7.69 -7.43 11.68
N PHE A 129 -7.27 -8.51 11.03
CA PHE A 129 -7.43 -8.71 9.60
C PHE A 129 -8.68 -9.54 9.37
N THR A 130 -9.70 -8.93 8.80
CA THR A 130 -11.01 -9.54 8.54
C THR A 130 -11.60 -9.03 7.24
N VAL A 131 -12.69 -9.64 6.81
CA VAL A 131 -13.55 -9.12 5.76
C VAL A 131 -14.57 -8.18 6.42
N ASN A 132 -14.76 -6.99 5.87
CA ASN A 132 -15.73 -6.04 6.39
C ASN A 132 -17.16 -6.60 6.34
N GLU A 133 -17.96 -6.27 7.36
CA GLU A 133 -19.37 -6.58 7.46
C GLU A 133 -20.24 -5.41 6.95
N ARG A 134 -21.56 -5.60 6.86
CA ARG A 134 -22.47 -4.58 6.34
C ARG A 134 -22.55 -3.34 7.22
N GLU A 135 -22.37 -3.51 8.52
CA GLU A 135 -22.44 -2.45 9.54
C GLU A 135 -21.14 -1.67 9.67
N ASP A 136 -20.05 -2.15 9.06
CA ASP A 136 -18.77 -1.46 9.10
C ASP A 136 -18.82 -0.14 8.32
N ILE A 137 -18.40 0.93 8.98
CA ILE A 137 -18.33 2.25 8.40
C ILE A 137 -16.89 2.57 8.02
N PHE A 138 -16.67 2.89 6.76
CA PHE A 138 -15.39 3.41 6.29
C PHE A 138 -15.44 4.93 6.17
N LEU A 139 -14.63 5.61 6.95
CA LEU A 139 -14.47 7.06 6.85
C LEU A 139 -13.23 7.38 6.00
N PRO A 140 -13.38 7.88 4.77
CA PRO A 140 -12.24 8.25 3.94
C PRO A 140 -11.44 9.39 4.55
N ILE A 141 -10.12 9.39 4.33
CA ILE A 141 -9.26 10.53 4.68
C ILE A 141 -9.77 11.77 3.91
N LEU A 142 -9.95 12.88 4.61
CA LEU A 142 -10.48 14.15 4.10
C LEU A 142 -11.99 14.16 3.79
N SER A 143 -12.77 13.16 4.17
CA SER A 143 -14.22 13.33 4.19
C SER A 143 -14.60 14.18 5.41
N THR A 144 -15.25 15.27 5.17
CA THR A 144 -16.10 15.90 6.17
C THR A 144 -17.44 15.21 6.09
N GLU A 145 -17.75 14.33 7.05
CA GLU A 145 -19.03 13.61 7.24
C GLU A 145 -19.85 13.29 5.98
#